data_17329097d2c705213dd1ff1bca796116
#
_entry.id   17329097d2c705213dd1ff1bca796116
#
_cell.length_a   1.000
_cell.length_b   1.000
_cell.length_c   1.000
_cell.angle_alpha   90.00
_cell.angle_beta   90.00
_cell.angle_gamma   90.00
#
_symmetry.space_group_name_H-M   'P 1'
#
loop_
_entity.id
_entity.type
_entity.pdbx_description
1 polymer ?
#
loop_
_entity_poly.entity_id
_entity_poly.type
_entity_poly.pdbx_seq_one_letter_code
_entity_poly.pdbx_strand_id
1 'polypeptide(L)'
;MKYTVESDIGLKRSINEDRAAFFNRPDGLALALVADGMGGHNAGDVASDMAMKQMETVFLQAESHHFASTTTKREWLLQTVKLLNTNIYDYSLSHEDCKGMGTTFIAVLIEGYHCFIAHVGDSRVYYFFDDGAQQITRDHSYVNVLVENGEISEEEAMTHPKKNFILKAVGTEETIEPDFYEVDLAPESYLLVCSDGLSNKLSVYEMASIITYPDLMEEKGRKLVELANASGGEDNISLVLLTRQDEEV
;
A
#
# COMPACT_ATOMS: atom_id res chain seq x y z
N MET A 1 17.99 7.23 3.75
CA MET A 1 17.06 6.37 2.97
C MET A 1 16.82 7.00 1.62
N LYS A 2 16.82 6.24 0.52
CA LYS A 2 16.36 6.69 -0.80
C LYS A 2 14.98 6.10 -1.08
N TYR A 3 14.14 6.84 -1.79
CA TYR A 3 12.81 6.39 -2.19
C TYR A 3 12.37 7.04 -3.49
N THR A 4 11.37 6.47 -4.13
CA THR A 4 10.57 7.09 -5.19
C THR A 4 9.09 6.82 -4.94
N VAL A 5 8.25 7.71 -5.41
CA VAL A 5 6.78 7.61 -5.36
C VAL A 5 6.26 7.82 -6.76
N GLU A 6 5.49 6.88 -7.26
CA GLU A 6 4.86 6.97 -8.58
C GLU A 6 3.35 6.74 -8.45
N SER A 7 2.59 7.45 -9.25
CA SER A 7 1.15 7.23 -9.40
C SER A 7 0.73 7.58 -10.83
N ASP A 8 0.08 6.63 -11.49
CA ASP A 8 -0.33 6.73 -12.89
C ASP A 8 -1.79 6.28 -13.04
N ILE A 9 -2.53 6.96 -13.91
CA ILE A 9 -3.94 6.66 -14.15
C ILE A 9 -4.16 5.32 -14.85
N GLY A 10 -3.11 4.75 -15.46
CA GLY A 10 -3.25 3.60 -16.35
C GLY A 10 -3.74 3.99 -17.74
N LEU A 11 -4.02 2.97 -18.57
CA LEU A 11 -4.43 3.19 -19.96
C LEU A 11 -5.95 3.09 -20.18
N LYS A 12 -6.71 2.60 -19.21
CA LYS A 12 -8.15 2.29 -19.34
C LYS A 12 -9.04 3.11 -18.43
N ARG A 13 -8.52 3.58 -17.32
CA ARG A 13 -9.26 4.39 -16.36
C ARG A 13 -9.35 5.85 -16.81
N SER A 14 -10.41 6.55 -16.43
CA SER A 14 -10.61 7.98 -16.68
C SER A 14 -10.26 8.86 -15.46
N ILE A 15 -10.14 8.24 -14.30
CA ILE A 15 -9.82 8.89 -13.02
C ILE A 15 -8.77 8.04 -12.32
N ASN A 16 -7.87 8.71 -11.61
CA ASN A 16 -6.93 8.04 -10.72
C ASN A 16 -7.49 8.08 -9.30
N GLU A 17 -7.99 6.94 -8.82
CA GLU A 17 -8.53 6.75 -7.48
C GLU A 17 -7.45 6.27 -6.49
N ASP A 18 -6.24 5.96 -6.97
CA ASP A 18 -5.08 5.63 -6.17
C ASP A 18 -4.42 6.87 -5.56
N ARG A 19 -3.80 6.68 -4.41
CA ARG A 19 -2.88 7.64 -3.77
C ARG A 19 -1.64 6.93 -3.26
N ALA A 20 -0.49 7.55 -3.49
CA ALA A 20 0.79 7.14 -2.90
C ALA A 20 1.54 8.36 -2.36
N ALA A 21 2.20 8.24 -1.24
CA ALA A 21 2.98 9.33 -0.65
C ALA A 21 4.10 8.82 0.26
N PHE A 22 5.09 9.68 0.47
CA PHE A 22 6.18 9.47 1.42
C PHE A 22 6.42 10.75 2.23
N PHE A 23 6.36 10.65 3.56
CA PHE A 23 6.52 11.77 4.47
C PHE A 23 7.70 11.55 5.39
N ASN A 24 8.48 12.61 5.63
CA ASN A 24 9.58 12.63 6.58
C ASN A 24 9.28 13.56 7.75
N ARG A 25 9.66 13.14 8.95
CA ARG A 25 9.65 13.97 10.14
C ARG A 25 11.05 14.40 10.55
N PRO A 26 11.18 15.55 11.26
CA PRO A 26 12.49 16.03 11.74
C PRO A 26 13.18 15.09 12.75
N ASP A 27 12.43 14.23 13.43
CA ASP A 27 12.93 13.24 14.40
C ASP A 27 13.49 11.95 13.74
N GLY A 28 13.53 11.90 12.39
CA GLY A 28 14.08 10.78 11.64
C GLY A 28 13.07 9.68 11.31
N LEU A 29 11.82 9.82 11.76
CA LEU A 29 10.74 8.92 11.35
C LEU A 29 10.27 9.26 9.94
N ALA A 30 9.93 8.23 9.17
CA ALA A 30 9.28 8.39 7.86
C ALA A 30 8.03 7.51 7.77
N LEU A 31 7.16 7.86 6.82
CA LEU A 31 5.92 7.14 6.56
C LEU A 31 5.72 7.01 5.05
N ALA A 32 5.63 5.77 4.57
CA ALA A 32 5.20 5.46 3.22
C ALA A 32 3.73 5.03 3.23
N LEU A 33 2.93 5.54 2.30
CA LEU A 33 1.50 5.27 2.18
C LEU A 33 1.13 4.88 0.76
N VAL A 34 0.24 3.89 0.64
CA VAL A 34 -0.51 3.59 -0.59
C VAL A 34 -1.96 3.35 -0.20
N ALA A 35 -2.89 3.91 -0.97
CA ALA A 35 -4.32 3.76 -0.82
C ALA A 35 -4.94 3.64 -2.22
N ASP A 36 -5.65 2.54 -2.48
CA ASP A 36 -6.38 2.24 -3.71
C ASP A 36 -7.87 2.44 -3.42
N GLY A 37 -8.43 3.47 -4.01
CA GLY A 37 -9.79 3.90 -3.78
C GLY A 37 -10.80 3.10 -4.58
N MET A 38 -11.87 2.68 -3.93
CA MET A 38 -12.97 1.95 -4.55
C MET A 38 -14.30 2.62 -4.30
N GLY A 39 -15.19 2.56 -5.31
CA GLY A 39 -16.56 3.08 -5.21
C GLY A 39 -17.15 3.39 -6.57
N GLY A 40 -18.46 3.71 -6.62
CA GLY A 40 -19.09 4.21 -7.83
C GLY A 40 -18.89 5.72 -8.01
N HIS A 41 -18.91 6.23 -9.24
CA HIS A 41 -18.96 7.68 -9.55
C HIS A 41 -17.85 8.57 -8.96
N ASN A 42 -16.63 8.22 -8.87
CA ASN A 42 -15.51 8.97 -8.25
C ASN A 42 -15.44 8.87 -6.71
N ALA A 43 -16.22 7.99 -6.10
CA ALA A 43 -16.23 7.88 -4.64
C ALA A 43 -14.93 7.26 -4.09
N GLY A 44 -14.24 6.43 -4.88
CA GLY A 44 -12.93 5.89 -4.55
C GLY A 44 -11.85 6.97 -4.42
N ASP A 45 -11.84 7.96 -5.33
CA ASP A 45 -10.94 9.11 -5.27
C ASP A 45 -11.10 9.90 -3.95
N VAL A 46 -12.35 10.09 -3.52
CA VAL A 46 -12.64 10.76 -2.24
C VAL A 46 -12.14 9.93 -1.05
N ALA A 47 -12.36 8.61 -1.06
CA ALA A 47 -11.96 7.75 0.05
C ALA A 47 -10.44 7.67 0.22
N SER A 48 -9.70 7.45 -0.86
CA SER A 48 -8.23 7.39 -0.85
C SER A 48 -7.60 8.74 -0.47
N ASP A 49 -8.15 9.86 -0.98
CA ASP A 49 -7.70 11.21 -0.65
C ASP A 49 -7.95 11.55 0.84
N MET A 50 -9.12 11.20 1.38
CA MET A 50 -9.41 11.35 2.81
C MET A 50 -8.44 10.55 3.67
N ALA A 51 -8.20 9.28 3.33
CA ALA A 51 -7.26 8.42 4.07
C ALA A 51 -5.86 9.02 4.06
N MET A 52 -5.37 9.46 2.89
CA MET A 52 -4.04 10.02 2.72
C MET A 52 -3.86 11.30 3.53
N LYS A 53 -4.74 12.28 3.37
CA LYS A 53 -4.65 13.61 4.04
C LYS A 53 -4.79 13.52 5.56
N GLN A 54 -5.68 12.65 6.04
CA GLN A 54 -5.85 12.47 7.47
C GLN A 54 -4.63 11.78 8.08
N MET A 55 -4.10 10.72 7.43
CA MET A 55 -2.92 10.03 7.91
C MET A 55 -1.69 10.96 7.93
N GLU A 56 -1.47 11.76 6.87
CA GLU A 56 -0.44 12.80 6.85
C GLU A 56 -0.55 13.73 8.06
N THR A 57 -1.74 14.28 8.26
CA THR A 57 -2.00 15.24 9.36
C THR A 57 -1.69 14.60 10.72
N VAL A 58 -2.22 13.41 10.98
CA VAL A 58 -2.03 12.72 12.26
C VAL A 58 -0.57 12.32 12.46
N PHE A 59 0.13 11.87 11.40
CA PHE A 59 1.54 11.51 11.48
C PHE A 59 2.45 12.70 11.78
N LEU A 60 2.26 13.81 11.06
CA LEU A 60 3.10 15.01 11.23
C LEU A 60 2.88 15.70 12.60
N GLN A 61 1.70 15.55 13.18
CA GLN A 61 1.35 16.13 14.49
C GLN A 61 1.55 15.17 15.68
N ALA A 62 1.83 13.89 15.42
CA ALA A 62 1.97 12.89 16.45
C ALA A 62 3.17 13.19 17.37
N GLU A 63 2.96 13.00 18.68
CA GLU A 63 4.03 13.15 19.67
C GLU A 63 4.98 11.94 19.63
N SER A 64 6.27 12.16 19.88
CA SER A 64 7.32 11.13 19.78
C SER A 64 7.09 9.93 20.72
N HIS A 65 6.33 10.09 21.81
CA HIS A 65 6.03 8.98 22.72
C HIS A 65 5.20 7.86 22.06
N HIS A 66 4.41 8.16 21.02
CA HIS A 66 3.67 7.17 20.24
C HIS A 66 4.58 6.20 19.51
N PHE A 67 5.83 6.59 19.28
CA PHE A 67 6.81 5.81 18.49
C PHE A 67 7.92 5.20 19.35
N ALA A 68 7.81 5.30 20.69
CA ALA A 68 8.86 4.87 21.63
C ALA A 68 9.09 3.34 21.68
N SER A 69 8.13 2.55 21.24
CA SER A 69 8.21 1.07 21.23
C SER A 69 7.33 0.47 20.14
N THR A 70 7.57 -0.78 19.77
CA THR A 70 6.69 -1.54 18.86
C THR A 70 5.23 -1.55 19.34
N THR A 71 5.00 -1.71 20.63
CA THR A 71 3.65 -1.70 21.20
C THR A 71 2.95 -0.36 20.98
N THR A 72 3.62 0.77 21.29
CA THR A 72 3.03 2.10 21.12
C THR A 72 2.83 2.47 19.65
N LYS A 73 3.75 2.05 18.75
CA LYS A 73 3.59 2.19 17.30
C LYS A 73 2.35 1.45 16.79
N ARG A 74 2.20 0.20 17.22
CA ARG A 74 1.03 -0.62 16.88
C ARG A 74 -0.27 0.01 17.37
N GLU A 75 -0.31 0.46 18.62
CA GLU A 75 -1.46 1.14 19.18
C GLU A 75 -1.80 2.42 18.39
N TRP A 76 -0.80 3.24 18.11
CA TRP A 76 -0.99 4.47 17.34
C TRP A 76 -1.53 4.20 15.94
N LEU A 77 -0.95 3.25 15.19
CA LEU A 77 -1.44 2.86 13.87
C LEU A 77 -2.86 2.30 13.94
N LEU A 78 -3.14 1.42 14.91
CA LEU A 78 -4.48 0.84 15.10
C LEU A 78 -5.53 1.93 15.33
N GLN A 79 -5.27 2.85 16.25
CA GLN A 79 -6.20 3.94 16.56
C GLN A 79 -6.37 4.90 15.37
N THR A 80 -5.28 5.17 14.65
CA THR A 80 -5.32 6.02 13.46
C THR A 80 -6.15 5.37 12.34
N VAL A 81 -5.92 4.09 12.02
CA VAL A 81 -6.70 3.40 10.99
C VAL A 81 -8.19 3.32 11.38
N LYS A 82 -8.51 3.09 12.64
CA LYS A 82 -9.90 3.12 13.12
C LYS A 82 -10.54 4.51 12.99
N LEU A 83 -9.79 5.56 13.27
CA LEU A 83 -10.25 6.94 13.08
C LEU A 83 -10.50 7.24 11.59
N LEU A 84 -9.58 6.84 10.70
CA LEU A 84 -9.75 6.98 9.26
C LEU A 84 -11.01 6.25 8.79
N ASN A 85 -11.19 5.01 9.24
CA ASN A 85 -12.36 4.20 8.90
C ASN A 85 -13.67 4.88 9.31
N THR A 86 -13.76 5.33 10.56
CA THR A 86 -14.95 6.03 11.06
C THR A 86 -15.26 7.26 10.22
N ASN A 87 -14.25 8.10 9.93
CA ASN A 87 -14.47 9.33 9.18
C ASN A 87 -14.90 9.07 7.73
N ILE A 88 -14.33 8.06 7.06
CA ILE A 88 -14.70 7.70 5.69
C ILE A 88 -16.09 7.05 5.67
N TYR A 89 -16.38 6.16 6.61
CA TYR A 89 -17.66 5.51 6.75
C TYR A 89 -18.80 6.53 7.00
N ASP A 90 -18.63 7.42 7.97
CA ASP A 90 -19.61 8.46 8.29
C ASP A 90 -19.81 9.43 7.11
N TYR A 91 -18.74 9.77 6.40
CA TYR A 91 -18.83 10.57 5.18
C TYR A 91 -19.67 9.87 4.12
N SER A 92 -19.44 8.57 3.90
CA SER A 92 -20.21 7.77 2.93
C SER A 92 -21.70 7.68 3.26
N LEU A 93 -22.06 7.68 4.54
CA LEU A 93 -23.46 7.67 4.99
C LEU A 93 -24.16 9.03 4.80
N SER A 94 -23.40 10.12 4.85
CA SER A 94 -23.92 11.48 4.78
C SER A 94 -23.92 12.07 3.36
N HIS A 95 -23.26 11.40 2.39
CA HIS A 95 -23.14 11.86 1.01
C HIS A 95 -23.59 10.74 0.03
N GLU A 96 -24.74 10.92 -0.59
CA GLU A 96 -25.35 9.90 -1.47
C GLU A 96 -24.42 9.47 -2.62
N ASP A 97 -23.69 10.43 -3.21
CA ASP A 97 -22.72 10.17 -4.31
C ASP A 97 -21.50 9.37 -3.86
N CYS A 98 -21.24 9.30 -2.54
CA CYS A 98 -20.11 8.58 -1.94
C CYS A 98 -20.55 7.29 -1.23
N LYS A 99 -21.80 6.86 -1.39
CA LYS A 99 -22.33 5.70 -0.71
C LYS A 99 -21.55 4.42 -1.04
N GLY A 100 -21.08 3.74 0.01
CA GLY A 100 -20.31 2.50 -0.13
C GLY A 100 -18.88 2.70 -0.65
N MET A 101 -18.35 3.93 -0.61
CA MET A 101 -16.95 4.17 -0.90
C MET A 101 -16.04 3.53 0.14
N GLY A 102 -14.83 3.23 -0.26
CA GLY A 102 -13.77 2.73 0.62
C GLY A 102 -12.43 2.82 -0.08
N THR A 103 -11.41 2.40 0.63
CA THR A 103 -10.06 2.34 0.06
C THR A 103 -9.28 1.20 0.71
N THR A 104 -8.36 0.58 -0.05
CA THR A 104 -7.27 -0.17 0.57
C THR A 104 -6.40 0.80 1.36
N PHE A 105 -5.62 0.30 2.26
CA PHE A 105 -4.72 1.15 3.02
C PHE A 105 -3.48 0.42 3.48
N ILE A 106 -2.33 0.93 3.09
CA ILE A 106 -1.03 0.49 3.62
C ILE A 106 -0.32 1.71 4.20
N ALA A 107 0.09 1.59 5.45
CA ALA A 107 0.97 2.54 6.10
C ALA A 107 2.23 1.82 6.59
N VAL A 108 3.39 2.23 6.09
CA VAL A 108 4.70 1.75 6.53
C VAL A 108 5.37 2.85 7.33
N LEU A 109 5.41 2.68 8.65
CA LEU A 109 6.16 3.54 9.55
C LEU A 109 7.62 3.06 9.60
N ILE A 110 8.56 3.97 9.33
CA ILE A 110 9.97 3.65 9.15
C ILE A 110 10.81 4.39 10.20
N GLU A 111 11.56 3.63 10.98
CA GLU A 111 12.53 4.13 11.95
C GLU A 111 13.90 3.53 11.66
N GLY A 112 14.82 4.33 11.13
CA GLY A 112 16.09 3.82 10.64
C GLY A 112 15.91 2.82 9.50
N TYR A 113 16.08 1.54 9.78
CA TYR A 113 15.86 0.43 8.84
C TYR A 113 14.72 -0.51 9.27
N HIS A 114 14.09 -0.25 10.39
CA HIS A 114 12.93 -1.00 10.86
C HIS A 114 11.65 -0.42 10.25
N CYS A 115 10.89 -1.26 9.56
CA CYS A 115 9.61 -0.94 8.93
C CYS A 115 8.48 -1.63 9.67
N PHE A 116 7.53 -0.85 10.18
CA PHE A 116 6.33 -1.32 10.84
C PHE A 116 5.12 -1.03 9.95
N ILE A 117 4.39 -2.06 9.55
CA ILE A 117 3.37 -2.02 8.48
C ILE A 117 2.00 -2.24 9.07
N ALA A 118 1.05 -1.36 8.76
CA ALA A 118 -0.39 -1.59 8.92
C ALA A 118 -1.02 -1.77 7.54
N HIS A 119 -1.86 -2.80 7.38
CA HIS A 119 -2.41 -3.20 6.09
C HIS A 119 -3.91 -3.51 6.16
N VAL A 120 -4.65 -2.98 5.17
CA VAL A 120 -6.06 -3.30 4.89
C VAL A 120 -6.25 -3.34 3.37
N GLY A 121 -6.79 -4.42 2.84
CA GLY A 121 -7.12 -4.56 1.41
C GLY A 121 -6.26 -5.59 0.68
N ASP A 122 -6.09 -5.39 -0.63
CA ASP A 122 -5.30 -6.25 -1.54
C ASP A 122 -4.14 -5.51 -2.23
N SER A 123 -3.89 -4.24 -1.85
CA SER A 123 -2.61 -3.60 -2.09
C SER A 123 -1.51 -4.33 -1.32
N ARG A 124 -0.29 -4.35 -1.82
CA ARG A 124 0.73 -5.28 -1.34
C ARG A 124 2.02 -4.60 -0.92
N VAL A 125 2.75 -5.24 0.00
CA VAL A 125 4.14 -4.93 0.35
C VAL A 125 5.02 -6.10 -0.03
N TYR A 126 6.08 -5.81 -0.79
CA TYR A 126 7.12 -6.78 -1.15
C TYR A 126 8.47 -6.36 -0.59
N TYR A 127 9.21 -7.32 -0.13
CA TYR A 127 10.61 -7.16 0.30
C TYR A 127 11.53 -7.87 -0.68
N PHE A 128 12.48 -7.13 -1.26
CA PHE A 128 13.48 -7.63 -2.22
C PHE A 128 14.85 -7.60 -1.55
N PHE A 129 15.57 -8.70 -1.61
CA PHE A 129 16.90 -8.89 -1.03
C PHE A 129 17.76 -9.72 -1.99
N ASP A 130 19.08 -9.83 -1.71
CA ASP A 130 20.07 -10.41 -2.65
C ASP A 130 19.65 -11.74 -3.28
N ASP A 131 19.08 -12.65 -2.49
CA ASP A 131 18.76 -14.01 -2.91
C ASP A 131 17.28 -14.20 -3.26
N GLY A 132 16.45 -13.15 -3.29
CA GLY A 132 15.04 -13.33 -3.58
C GLY A 132 14.13 -12.14 -3.30
N ALA A 133 12.84 -12.46 -3.30
CA ALA A 133 11.79 -11.52 -2.95
C ALA A 133 10.67 -12.24 -2.21
N GLN A 134 10.02 -11.53 -1.30
CA GLN A 134 8.92 -12.04 -0.50
C GLN A 134 7.78 -11.02 -0.48
N GLN A 135 6.54 -11.47 -0.71
CA GLN A 135 5.35 -10.71 -0.37
C GLN A 135 5.17 -10.76 1.16
N ILE A 136 5.10 -9.59 1.79
CA ILE A 136 4.98 -9.46 3.25
C ILE A 136 3.52 -9.48 3.67
N THR A 137 2.66 -8.73 2.96
CA THR A 137 1.23 -8.63 3.27
C THR A 137 0.43 -9.78 2.69
N ARG A 138 -0.70 -10.08 3.30
CA ARG A 138 -1.69 -11.04 2.80
C ARG A 138 -2.91 -10.28 2.33
N ASP A 139 -3.37 -10.57 1.12
CA ASP A 139 -4.53 -9.89 0.55
C ASP A 139 -5.82 -10.21 1.34
N HIS A 140 -6.58 -9.21 1.67
CA HIS A 140 -7.94 -9.36 2.18
C HIS A 140 -8.91 -9.56 1.00
N SER A 141 -8.70 -10.59 0.20
CA SER A 141 -9.49 -10.93 -0.97
C SER A 141 -10.20 -12.27 -0.82
N TYR A 142 -11.31 -12.45 -1.56
CA TYR A 142 -12.07 -13.69 -1.58
C TYR A 142 -11.22 -14.88 -2.02
N VAL A 143 -10.41 -14.70 -3.06
CA VAL A 143 -9.58 -15.78 -3.60
C VAL A 143 -8.48 -16.19 -2.63
N ASN A 144 -7.91 -15.24 -1.86
CA ASN A 144 -6.93 -15.58 -0.85
C ASN A 144 -7.52 -16.46 0.26
N VAL A 145 -8.76 -16.21 0.67
CA VAL A 145 -9.46 -17.08 1.64
C VAL A 145 -9.65 -18.50 1.09
N LEU A 146 -9.98 -18.65 -0.21
CA LEU A 146 -10.10 -19.97 -0.83
C LEU A 146 -8.74 -20.70 -0.90
N VAL A 147 -7.65 -19.99 -1.18
CA VAL A 147 -6.30 -20.55 -1.16
C VAL A 147 -5.91 -21.02 0.24
N GLU A 148 -6.14 -20.20 1.25
CA GLU A 148 -5.84 -20.52 2.65
C GLU A 148 -6.63 -21.74 3.16
N ASN A 149 -7.87 -21.89 2.72
CA ASN A 149 -8.69 -23.05 3.03
C ASN A 149 -8.30 -24.30 2.22
N GLY A 150 -7.38 -24.18 1.25
CA GLY A 150 -6.99 -25.28 0.36
C GLY A 150 -8.06 -25.66 -0.67
N GLU A 151 -9.01 -24.76 -0.94
CA GLU A 151 -10.10 -24.98 -1.91
C GLU A 151 -9.63 -24.77 -3.35
N ILE A 152 -8.69 -23.83 -3.56
CA ILE A 152 -8.03 -23.56 -4.85
C ILE A 152 -6.52 -23.36 -4.65
N SER A 153 -5.74 -23.54 -5.71
CA SER A 153 -4.31 -23.20 -5.72
C SER A 153 -4.07 -21.70 -5.96
N GLU A 154 -2.85 -21.21 -5.69
CA GLU A 154 -2.45 -19.83 -6.03
C GLU A 154 -2.58 -19.55 -7.53
N GLU A 155 -2.27 -20.53 -8.38
CA GLU A 155 -2.41 -20.41 -9.83
C GLU A 155 -3.87 -20.26 -10.27
N GLU A 156 -4.79 -21.02 -9.64
CA GLU A 156 -6.22 -20.92 -9.89
C GLU A 156 -6.80 -19.58 -9.40
N ALA A 157 -6.26 -19.03 -8.30
CA ALA A 157 -6.67 -17.73 -7.78
C ALA A 157 -6.39 -16.60 -8.78
N MET A 158 -5.26 -16.63 -9.53
CA MET A 158 -4.89 -15.61 -10.51
C MET A 158 -5.90 -15.48 -11.65
N THR A 159 -6.60 -16.55 -12.00
CA THR A 159 -7.56 -16.59 -13.11
C THR A 159 -9.02 -16.67 -12.63
N HIS A 160 -9.24 -16.67 -11.32
CA HIS A 160 -10.57 -16.84 -10.74
C HIS A 160 -11.50 -15.67 -11.10
N PRO A 161 -12.79 -15.90 -11.43
CA PRO A 161 -13.74 -14.82 -11.80
C PRO A 161 -13.94 -13.74 -10.73
N LYS A 162 -13.68 -14.07 -9.46
CA LYS A 162 -13.80 -13.15 -8.31
C LYS A 162 -12.44 -12.73 -7.75
N LYS A 163 -11.37 -12.74 -8.53
CA LYS A 163 -10.01 -12.40 -8.07
C LYS A 163 -9.90 -10.98 -7.50
N ASN A 164 -10.69 -10.05 -8.02
CA ASN A 164 -10.71 -8.65 -7.56
C ASN A 164 -11.80 -8.39 -6.48
N PHE A 165 -12.33 -9.43 -5.84
CA PHE A 165 -13.34 -9.25 -4.81
C PHE A 165 -12.68 -9.08 -3.45
N ILE A 166 -12.59 -7.81 -3.01
CA ILE A 166 -12.00 -7.42 -1.73
C ILE A 166 -13.01 -7.68 -0.60
N LEU A 167 -12.55 -8.24 0.50
CA LEU A 167 -13.35 -8.56 1.68
C LEU A 167 -13.22 -7.53 2.80
N LYS A 168 -12.21 -6.65 2.74
CA LYS A 168 -11.90 -5.71 3.81
C LYS A 168 -11.29 -4.44 3.22
N ALA A 169 -11.93 -3.31 3.45
CA ALA A 169 -11.46 -2.00 3.02
C ALA A 169 -11.83 -0.93 4.05
N VAL A 170 -11.01 0.11 4.17
CA VAL A 170 -11.26 1.23 5.08
C VAL A 170 -12.46 2.04 4.55
N GLY A 171 -13.44 2.29 5.41
CA GLY A 171 -14.63 3.08 5.12
C GLY A 171 -15.85 2.29 4.62
N THR A 172 -15.72 0.97 4.38
CA THR A 172 -16.86 0.15 3.88
C THR A 172 -17.73 -0.40 4.99
N GLU A 173 -17.21 -0.55 6.20
CA GLU A 173 -17.91 -1.07 7.37
C GLU A 173 -17.70 -0.16 8.59
N GLU A 174 -18.58 -0.26 9.58
CA GLU A 174 -18.52 0.56 10.79
C GLU A 174 -17.21 0.37 11.57
N THR A 175 -16.65 -0.83 11.56
CA THR A 175 -15.42 -1.17 12.27
C THR A 175 -14.42 -1.85 11.35
N ILE A 176 -13.12 -1.61 11.62
CA ILE A 176 -12.01 -2.19 10.88
C ILE A 176 -10.89 -2.66 11.82
N GLU A 177 -10.26 -3.76 11.50
CA GLU A 177 -9.03 -4.23 12.16
C GLU A 177 -7.94 -4.43 11.11
N PRO A 178 -6.89 -3.60 11.09
CA PRO A 178 -5.76 -3.79 10.17
C PRO A 178 -4.89 -4.97 10.60
N ASP A 179 -4.23 -5.59 9.63
CA ASP A 179 -3.15 -6.53 9.89
C ASP A 179 -1.83 -5.77 10.07
N PHE A 180 -0.91 -6.35 10.86
CA PHE A 180 0.38 -5.75 11.17
C PHE A 180 1.53 -6.67 10.81
N TYR A 181 2.59 -6.09 10.21
CA TYR A 181 3.82 -6.80 9.86
C TYR A 181 5.03 -5.96 10.21
N GLU A 182 6.17 -6.59 10.34
CA GLU A 182 7.46 -5.93 10.62
C GLU A 182 8.52 -6.48 9.66
N VAL A 183 9.38 -5.59 9.16
CA VAL A 183 10.50 -5.93 8.29
C VAL A 183 11.70 -5.08 8.67
N ASP A 184 12.85 -5.71 8.85
CA ASP A 184 14.13 -5.02 8.98
C ASP A 184 14.83 -4.99 7.61
N LEU A 185 15.05 -3.79 7.08
CA LEU A 185 15.72 -3.61 5.79
C LEU A 185 17.23 -3.91 5.94
N ALA A 186 17.68 -4.95 5.27
CA ALA A 186 19.10 -5.22 5.10
C ALA A 186 19.75 -4.12 4.21
N PRO A 187 21.08 -3.94 4.29
CA PRO A 187 21.80 -3.14 3.28
C PRO A 187 21.45 -3.62 1.87
N GLU A 188 21.31 -2.68 0.92
CA GLU A 188 21.01 -2.94 -0.50
C GLU A 188 19.67 -3.66 -0.77
N SER A 189 18.83 -3.86 0.25
CA SER A 189 17.48 -4.38 0.06
C SER A 189 16.48 -3.28 -0.26
N TYR A 190 15.32 -3.68 -0.80
CA TYR A 190 14.26 -2.77 -1.19
C TYR A 190 12.92 -3.21 -0.58
N LEU A 191 12.11 -2.23 -0.21
CA LEU A 191 10.70 -2.42 0.12
C LEU A 191 9.85 -1.73 -0.94
N LEU A 192 8.93 -2.46 -1.56
CA LEU A 192 7.96 -1.94 -2.50
C LEU A 192 6.58 -2.02 -1.87
N VAL A 193 5.89 -0.90 -1.80
CA VAL A 193 4.47 -0.79 -1.44
C VAL A 193 3.71 -0.41 -2.70
N CYS A 194 2.70 -1.15 -3.10
CA CYS A 194 1.99 -0.87 -4.35
C CYS A 194 0.51 -1.26 -4.31
N SER A 195 -0.29 -0.61 -5.17
CA SER A 195 -1.66 -1.01 -5.48
C SER A 195 -1.69 -2.25 -6.38
N ASP A 196 -2.87 -2.82 -6.55
CA ASP A 196 -3.10 -4.03 -7.31
C ASP A 196 -2.88 -3.83 -8.82
N GLY A 197 -3.03 -2.58 -9.33
CA GLY A 197 -2.72 -2.25 -10.71
C GLY A 197 -1.25 -2.48 -11.11
N LEU A 198 -0.33 -2.49 -10.15
CA LEU A 198 1.04 -2.95 -10.37
C LEU A 198 1.15 -4.47 -10.20
N SER A 199 0.74 -4.99 -9.05
CA SER A 199 0.98 -6.38 -8.65
C SER A 199 0.15 -7.41 -9.41
N ASN A 200 -0.97 -7.01 -10.03
CA ASN A 200 -1.75 -7.84 -10.94
C ASN A 200 -1.15 -7.90 -12.36
N LYS A 201 -0.19 -7.03 -12.68
CA LYS A 201 0.42 -6.93 -14.02
C LYS A 201 1.83 -7.48 -14.07
N LEU A 202 2.59 -7.33 -13.00
CA LEU A 202 3.98 -7.73 -12.94
C LEU A 202 4.15 -8.89 -11.96
N SER A 203 4.83 -9.92 -12.42
CA SER A 203 5.32 -10.97 -11.53
C SER A 203 6.42 -10.45 -10.61
N VAL A 204 6.62 -11.11 -9.49
CA VAL A 204 7.71 -10.79 -8.54
C VAL A 204 9.08 -10.80 -9.24
N TYR A 205 9.26 -11.70 -10.20
CA TYR A 205 10.52 -11.79 -10.98
C TYR A 205 10.73 -10.55 -11.88
N GLU A 206 9.70 -10.07 -12.57
CA GLU A 206 9.78 -8.86 -13.40
C GLU A 206 10.06 -7.63 -12.53
N MET A 207 9.36 -7.49 -11.40
CA MET A 207 9.63 -6.42 -10.45
C MET A 207 11.07 -6.48 -9.94
N ALA A 208 11.56 -7.64 -9.51
CA ALA A 208 12.92 -7.83 -9.04
C ALA A 208 13.96 -7.42 -10.09
N SER A 209 13.76 -7.79 -11.37
CA SER A 209 14.68 -7.46 -12.44
C SER A 209 14.87 -5.96 -12.67
N ILE A 210 13.83 -5.16 -12.40
CA ILE A 210 13.90 -3.69 -12.47
C ILE A 210 14.51 -3.12 -11.18
N ILE A 211 14.04 -3.59 -10.02
CA ILE A 211 14.42 -3.04 -8.72
C ILE A 211 15.90 -3.27 -8.39
N THR A 212 16.43 -4.43 -8.73
CA THR A 212 17.85 -4.77 -8.45
C THR A 212 18.82 -4.25 -9.52
N TYR A 213 18.32 -3.78 -10.67
CA TYR A 213 19.18 -3.18 -11.69
C TYR A 213 19.81 -1.88 -11.17
N PRO A 214 21.08 -1.55 -11.50
CA PRO A 214 21.79 -0.38 -10.95
C PRO A 214 21.37 0.96 -11.59
N ASP A 215 20.09 1.30 -11.44
CA ASP A 215 19.51 2.57 -11.88
C ASP A 215 19.21 3.50 -10.68
N LEU A 216 18.88 4.75 -10.99
CA LEU A 216 18.33 5.69 -10.00
C LEU A 216 16.97 5.22 -9.50
N MET A 217 16.61 5.57 -8.28
CA MET A 217 15.31 5.18 -7.67
C MET A 217 14.13 5.62 -8.52
N GLU A 218 14.15 6.85 -9.02
CA GLU A 218 13.11 7.43 -9.87
C GLU A 218 12.97 6.67 -11.20
N GLU A 219 14.09 6.21 -11.78
CA GLU A 219 14.09 5.39 -12.99
C GLU A 219 13.46 4.00 -12.74
N LYS A 220 13.74 3.40 -11.58
CA LYS A 220 13.14 2.11 -11.19
C LYS A 220 11.63 2.24 -11.05
N GLY A 221 11.15 3.26 -10.32
CA GLY A 221 9.73 3.50 -10.14
C GLY A 221 9.02 3.72 -11.48
N ARG A 222 9.57 4.60 -12.32
CA ARG A 222 9.01 4.86 -13.66
C ARG A 222 8.96 3.60 -14.53
N LYS A 223 10.02 2.79 -14.55
CA LYS A 223 10.05 1.52 -15.33
C LYS A 223 9.02 0.51 -14.86
N LEU A 224 8.76 0.42 -13.55
CA LEU A 224 7.70 -0.43 -13.02
C LEU A 224 6.33 0.00 -13.56
N VAL A 225 6.01 1.30 -13.53
CA VAL A 225 4.78 1.85 -14.08
C VAL A 225 4.68 1.63 -15.59
N GLU A 226 5.74 1.93 -16.34
CA GLU A 226 5.79 1.74 -17.79
C GLU A 226 5.54 0.28 -18.19
N LEU A 227 6.15 -0.68 -17.47
CA LEU A 227 5.96 -2.11 -17.74
C LEU A 227 4.54 -2.58 -17.39
N ALA A 228 3.95 -2.11 -16.28
CA ALA A 228 2.58 -2.42 -15.91
C ALA A 228 1.58 -1.89 -16.94
N ASN A 229 1.79 -0.67 -17.44
CA ASN A 229 1.01 -0.09 -18.54
C ASN A 229 1.18 -0.90 -19.83
N ALA A 230 2.40 -1.29 -20.18
CA ALA A 230 2.68 -2.13 -21.36
C ALA A 230 2.02 -3.51 -21.25
N SER A 231 1.82 -4.03 -20.04
CA SER A 231 1.13 -5.29 -19.74
C SER A 231 -0.40 -5.15 -19.68
N GLY A 232 -0.93 -3.99 -20.09
CA GLY A 232 -2.38 -3.77 -20.27
C GLY A 232 -2.90 -2.47 -19.68
N GLY A 233 -2.37 -2.01 -18.53
CA GLY A 233 -2.74 -0.75 -17.89
C GLY A 233 -4.24 -0.61 -17.60
N GLU A 234 -4.90 -1.69 -17.18
CA GLU A 234 -6.35 -1.70 -16.97
C GLU A 234 -6.77 -0.96 -15.72
N ASP A 235 -5.86 -0.74 -14.78
CA ASP A 235 -6.13 -0.05 -13.53
C ASP A 235 -5.18 1.10 -13.26
N ASN A 236 -5.49 1.89 -12.22
CA ASN A 236 -4.59 2.85 -11.65
C ASN A 236 -3.35 2.12 -11.07
N ILE A 237 -2.19 2.72 -11.16
CA ILE A 237 -0.92 2.12 -10.75
C ILE A 237 -0.24 3.08 -9.78
N SER A 238 -0.09 2.67 -8.53
CA SER A 238 0.59 3.50 -7.53
C SER A 238 1.59 2.69 -6.74
N LEU A 239 2.74 3.30 -6.43
CA LEU A 239 3.78 2.66 -5.65
C LEU A 239 4.62 3.64 -4.83
N VAL A 240 5.20 3.11 -3.76
CA VAL A 240 6.35 3.66 -3.06
C VAL A 240 7.44 2.59 -3.05
N LEU A 241 8.58 2.88 -3.66
CA LEU A 241 9.77 2.03 -3.59
C LEU A 241 10.81 2.71 -2.71
N LEU A 242 11.34 2.01 -1.74
CA LEU A 242 12.35 2.53 -0.83
C LEU A 242 13.49 1.55 -0.59
N THR A 243 14.66 2.07 -0.25
CA THR A 243 15.85 1.29 0.07
C THR A 243 16.64 1.97 1.19
N ARG A 244 17.29 1.14 2.01
CA ARG A 244 18.30 1.62 2.94
C ARG A 244 19.57 1.92 2.16
N GLN A 245 20.15 3.10 2.39
CA GLN A 245 21.54 3.36 2.08
C GLN A 245 22.31 3.44 3.39
N ASP A 246 23.40 2.71 3.47
CA ASP A 246 24.41 3.01 4.46
C ASP A 246 25.07 4.33 4.03
N GLU A 247 25.20 5.29 4.95
CA GLU A 247 26.02 6.48 4.70
C GLU A 247 27.44 5.98 4.40
N GLU A 248 27.97 6.35 3.24
CA GLU A 248 29.40 6.15 2.97
C GLU A 248 30.19 6.93 4.04
N VAL A 249 30.91 6.20 4.88
CA VAL A 249 31.78 6.75 5.93
C VAL A 249 33.02 7.38 5.32
#